data_2fd9ebda506749bf69eaf543ef0ebe6f
#
_entry.id   2fd9ebda506749bf69eaf543ef0ebe6f
#
_cell.length_a   1.000
_cell.length_b   1.000
_cell.length_c   1.000
_cell.angle_alpha   90.00
_cell.angle_beta   90.00
_cell.angle_gamma   90.00
#
_symmetry.space_group_name_H-M   'P 1'
#
loop_
_entity.id
_entity.type
_entity.pdbx_description
1 polymer ?
#
loop_
_entity_poly.entity_id
_entity_poly.type
_entity_poly.pdbx_seq_one_letter_code
_entity_poly.pdbx_strand_id
1 'polypeptide(L)'
;MKKLICALSIAFMMGASWSIDVNRSELESAGGSVEFENYGGPHAVIETARAIWDIGGALGRQVAQNVTVQATFGEGAKYTLVHAVTDDEKGKLDADILILNNNAGVDHIVNLRRIVTGFLTEAYGYPDEDAQTIATFVTVYNAVYRGDIESFKGKYKENVTALLDAEKVGLSTNWEEWAGKTQIVIPLGDLESVSAVETSVISDEKVVKAMQESEDKGITERTAMADIKEKESKTAQEKATEAQKEATEKKPAAAEAKMESRKDPLNKEKQQKAEKAQKEVEKAQAVSNEQQKIADKKLEEAQTEREEIKKDIRKISGQLDLSKESYVNGLVRMDDKANLFGIVKVDAETGKVVRTSTIKNIRGSGIFTVNNITVKNESGDEESFSTMYIAVCGTQGGNSAVKLCLIDTLTLEMKKESSETLADDSALVQSGADFFAVVSDNGEYRIGAFDQNLTLKRKSQIAVKPTTAISATNKGLMVTDKSGSPVIIRTSDLGSLWEGTERTSESATVDAK
;
A
#
# COMPACT_ATOMS: atom_id res chain seq x y z
N MET A 1 33.41 -13.90 69.88
CA MET A 1 32.46 -12.93 69.36
C MET A 1 32.46 -13.01 67.84
N LYS A 2 31.59 -13.82 67.25
CA LYS A 2 31.43 -13.97 65.80
C LYS A 2 30.16 -13.22 65.40
N LYS A 3 30.29 -12.17 64.64
CA LYS A 3 29.16 -11.44 64.06
C LYS A 3 28.62 -12.22 62.86
N LEU A 4 27.40 -12.70 62.99
CA LEU A 4 26.62 -13.32 61.90
C LEU A 4 26.02 -12.19 61.07
N ILE A 5 26.49 -12.03 59.84
CA ILE A 5 25.89 -11.13 58.86
C ILE A 5 24.83 -11.93 58.13
N CYS A 6 23.55 -11.66 58.43
CA CYS A 6 22.43 -12.14 57.61
C CYS A 6 22.42 -11.32 56.31
N ALA A 7 22.88 -11.89 55.22
CA ALA A 7 22.62 -11.40 53.87
C ALA A 7 21.16 -11.69 53.51
N LEU A 8 20.35 -10.65 53.51
CA LEU A 8 18.99 -10.69 53.03
C LEU A 8 19.06 -10.73 51.49
N SER A 9 18.94 -11.94 50.91
CA SER A 9 18.80 -12.10 49.48
C SER A 9 17.40 -11.61 49.10
N ILE A 10 17.29 -10.38 48.60
CA ILE A 10 16.12 -9.93 47.90
C ILE A 10 16.12 -10.67 46.55
N ALA A 11 15.35 -11.73 46.47
CA ALA A 11 14.99 -12.36 45.22
C ALA A 11 14.11 -11.35 44.45
N PHE A 12 14.73 -10.60 43.55
CA PHE A 12 14.00 -9.91 42.51
C PHE A 12 13.33 -11.00 41.67
N MET A 13 12.06 -11.29 41.92
CA MET A 13 11.22 -11.98 40.95
C MET A 13 11.08 -11.05 39.75
N MET A 14 12.03 -11.12 38.82
CA MET A 14 11.79 -10.72 37.46
C MET A 14 10.62 -11.59 36.97
N GLY A 15 9.43 -11.00 36.92
CA GLY A 15 8.32 -11.60 36.21
C GLY A 15 8.82 -11.87 34.80
N ALA A 16 8.97 -13.15 34.46
CA ALA A 16 9.26 -13.54 33.10
C ALA A 16 8.11 -13.03 32.24
N SER A 17 8.31 -11.89 31.57
CA SER A 17 7.41 -11.47 30.52
C SER A 17 7.52 -12.53 29.42
N TRP A 18 6.43 -13.23 29.19
CA TRP A 18 6.33 -14.23 28.15
C TRP A 18 6.23 -13.48 26.82
N SER A 19 7.35 -13.37 26.12
CA SER A 19 7.38 -12.68 24.85
C SER A 19 7.00 -13.62 23.72
N ILE A 20 6.33 -13.06 22.71
CA ILE A 20 5.96 -13.72 21.47
C ILE A 20 6.95 -13.24 20.43
N ASP A 21 7.70 -14.12 19.80
CA ASP A 21 8.73 -13.75 18.84
C ASP A 21 8.62 -14.55 17.55
N VAL A 22 9.15 -13.94 16.50
CA VAL A 22 9.39 -14.54 15.19
C VAL A 22 10.90 -14.62 14.98
N ASN A 23 11.35 -14.84 13.78
CA ASN A 23 12.76 -14.91 13.46
C ASN A 23 13.46 -13.58 13.77
N ARG A 24 14.53 -13.62 14.56
CA ARG A 24 15.28 -12.43 15.00
C ARG A 24 15.73 -11.54 13.84
N SER A 25 16.17 -12.13 12.73
CA SER A 25 16.60 -11.37 11.54
C SER A 25 15.44 -10.61 10.87
N GLU A 26 14.22 -11.11 11.00
CA GLU A 26 13.01 -10.44 10.51
C GLU A 26 12.65 -9.24 11.38
N LEU A 27 12.82 -9.33 12.69
CA LEU A 27 12.59 -8.25 13.64
C LEU A 27 13.63 -7.13 13.49
N GLU A 28 14.90 -7.48 13.27
CA GLU A 28 15.99 -6.53 13.08
C GLU A 28 15.86 -5.74 11.77
N SER A 29 15.21 -6.31 10.75
CA SER A 29 14.99 -5.65 9.45
C SER A 29 13.81 -4.68 9.41
N ALA A 30 12.97 -4.68 10.44
CA ALA A 30 11.79 -3.83 10.51
C ALA A 30 12.17 -2.42 11.00
N GLY A 31 12.77 -1.63 10.14
CA GLY A 31 12.94 -0.19 10.35
C GLY A 31 11.57 0.45 10.60
N GLY A 32 11.40 1.11 11.73
CA GLY A 32 10.16 1.78 12.10
C GLY A 32 10.32 3.29 11.98
N SER A 33 9.28 3.94 11.49
CA SER A 33 9.16 5.40 11.37
C SER A 33 9.10 6.13 12.72
N VAL A 34 9.00 5.41 13.83
CA VAL A 34 9.16 5.88 15.21
C VAL A 34 10.02 4.83 15.92
N GLU A 35 11.05 5.26 16.63
CA GLU A 35 11.91 4.34 17.35
C GLU A 35 11.17 3.77 18.56
N PHE A 36 10.90 2.47 18.49
CA PHE A 36 10.35 1.69 19.60
C PHE A 36 11.48 0.91 20.29
N GLU A 37 11.57 1.03 21.60
CA GLU A 37 12.41 0.15 22.42
C GLU A 37 11.73 -1.21 22.51
N ASN A 38 12.35 -2.23 21.94
CA ASN A 38 11.84 -3.60 21.89
C ASN A 38 12.69 -4.50 22.80
N TYR A 39 12.09 -5.60 23.28
CA TYR A 39 12.83 -6.60 24.03
C TYR A 39 13.89 -7.29 23.14
N GLY A 40 15.14 -7.23 23.55
CA GLY A 40 16.29 -7.80 22.82
C GLY A 40 16.88 -9.07 23.45
N GLY A 41 16.26 -9.62 24.49
CA GLY A 41 16.73 -10.81 25.20
C GLY A 41 16.25 -12.14 24.60
N PRO A 42 16.61 -13.28 25.20
CA PRO A 42 16.10 -14.59 24.80
C PRO A 42 14.63 -14.72 25.18
N HIS A 43 13.79 -15.22 24.26
CA HIS A 43 12.37 -15.43 24.47
C HIS A 43 12.09 -16.83 25.05
N ALA A 44 11.17 -16.90 26.01
CA ALA A 44 10.74 -18.17 26.63
C ALA A 44 9.68 -18.89 25.76
N VAL A 45 8.93 -18.15 24.96
CA VAL A 45 7.91 -18.66 24.04
C VAL A 45 8.21 -18.12 22.65
N ILE A 46 8.26 -19.01 21.67
CA ILE A 46 8.45 -18.68 20.26
C ILE A 46 7.19 -19.10 19.51
N GLU A 47 6.54 -18.15 18.87
CA GLU A 47 5.37 -18.35 18.04
C GLU A 47 5.70 -18.09 16.57
N THR A 48 4.89 -18.61 15.67
CA THR A 48 5.01 -18.26 14.26
C THR A 48 4.39 -16.90 13.97
N ALA A 49 4.86 -16.21 12.92
CA ALA A 49 4.24 -14.96 12.45
C ALA A 49 2.72 -15.12 12.24
N ARG A 50 2.31 -16.28 11.72
CA ARG A 50 0.90 -16.60 11.52
C ARG A 50 0.13 -16.75 12.85
N ALA A 51 0.70 -17.40 13.86
CA ALA A 51 0.05 -17.55 15.16
C ALA A 51 -0.15 -16.19 15.84
N ILE A 52 0.81 -15.28 15.70
CA ILE A 52 0.71 -13.90 16.22
C ILE A 52 -0.37 -13.12 15.47
N TRP A 53 -0.40 -13.24 14.15
CA TRP A 53 -1.44 -12.64 13.30
C TRP A 53 -2.84 -13.17 13.69
N ASP A 54 -2.96 -14.47 13.95
CA ASP A 54 -4.23 -15.14 14.29
C ASP A 54 -4.82 -14.62 15.62
N ILE A 55 -4.02 -14.06 16.54
CA ILE A 55 -4.51 -13.39 17.76
C ILE A 55 -5.44 -12.22 17.36
N GLY A 56 -4.95 -11.33 16.51
CA GLY A 56 -5.75 -10.23 16.00
C GLY A 56 -6.91 -10.70 15.13
N GLY A 57 -6.66 -11.70 14.27
CA GLY A 57 -7.68 -12.31 13.43
C GLY A 57 -8.86 -12.90 14.23
N ALA A 58 -8.59 -13.51 15.41
CA ALA A 58 -9.65 -14.01 16.27
C ALA A 58 -10.55 -12.88 16.82
N LEU A 59 -9.95 -11.76 17.21
CA LEU A 59 -10.70 -10.55 17.61
C LEU A 59 -11.48 -9.96 16.43
N GLY A 60 -10.86 -9.86 15.26
CA GLY A 60 -11.48 -9.33 14.05
C GLY A 60 -12.72 -10.11 13.61
N ARG A 61 -12.67 -11.43 13.64
CA ARG A 61 -13.84 -12.28 13.32
C ARG A 61 -15.01 -12.06 14.28
N GLN A 62 -14.75 -11.76 15.55
CA GLN A 62 -15.81 -11.43 16.51
C GLN A 62 -16.46 -10.08 16.18
N VAL A 63 -15.67 -9.07 15.80
CA VAL A 63 -16.17 -7.76 15.34
C VAL A 63 -16.98 -7.91 14.05
N ALA A 64 -16.48 -8.64 13.08
CA ALA A 64 -17.16 -8.85 11.79
C ALA A 64 -18.60 -9.40 11.93
N GLN A 65 -18.88 -10.13 13.01
CA GLN A 65 -20.21 -10.65 13.33
C GLN A 65 -21.11 -9.62 14.02
N ASN A 66 -20.55 -8.49 14.51
CA ASN A 66 -21.22 -7.51 15.38
C ASN A 66 -20.90 -6.05 15.00
N VAL A 67 -20.67 -5.76 13.74
CA VAL A 67 -20.14 -4.46 13.23
C VAL A 67 -20.99 -3.24 13.64
N THR A 68 -22.27 -3.43 13.93
CA THR A 68 -23.20 -2.33 14.26
C THR A 68 -23.55 -2.24 15.75
N VAL A 69 -22.89 -3.02 16.60
CA VAL A 69 -23.25 -3.12 18.01
C VAL A 69 -22.02 -2.87 18.89
N GLN A 70 -22.16 -1.97 19.86
CA GLN A 70 -21.12 -1.81 20.88
C GLN A 70 -20.93 -3.11 21.64
N ALA A 71 -19.71 -3.66 21.61
CA ALA A 71 -19.39 -4.95 22.20
C ALA A 71 -17.95 -5.01 22.71
N THR A 72 -17.70 -5.95 23.63
CA THR A 72 -16.36 -6.24 24.16
C THR A 72 -16.01 -7.69 23.87
N PHE A 73 -14.84 -7.91 23.30
CA PHE A 73 -14.33 -9.21 22.90
C PHE A 73 -13.00 -9.48 23.61
N GLY A 74 -12.63 -10.74 23.74
CA GLY A 74 -11.37 -11.14 24.37
C GLY A 74 -10.67 -12.27 23.64
N GLU A 75 -9.33 -12.29 23.71
CA GLU A 75 -8.49 -13.35 23.22
C GLU A 75 -7.56 -13.85 24.33
N GLY A 76 -7.87 -15.03 24.86
CA GLY A 76 -7.06 -15.71 25.87
C GLY A 76 -6.79 -14.90 27.14
N ALA A 77 -7.64 -13.96 27.51
CA ALA A 77 -7.46 -12.99 28.60
C ALA A 77 -6.19 -12.10 28.49
N LYS A 78 -5.45 -12.20 27.38
CA LYS A 78 -4.26 -11.36 27.11
C LYS A 78 -4.62 -10.06 26.40
N TYR A 79 -5.59 -10.12 25.53
CA TYR A 79 -6.05 -9.01 24.69
C TYR A 79 -7.55 -8.84 24.83
N THR A 80 -8.00 -7.61 24.95
CA THR A 80 -9.41 -7.25 24.96
C THR A 80 -9.64 -6.19 23.89
N LEU A 81 -10.65 -6.37 23.06
CA LEU A 81 -11.09 -5.39 22.09
C LEU A 81 -12.45 -4.85 22.50
N VAL A 82 -12.60 -3.53 22.51
CA VAL A 82 -13.88 -2.86 22.69
C VAL A 82 -14.25 -2.20 21.38
N HIS A 83 -15.30 -2.70 20.73
CA HIS A 83 -15.91 -2.10 19.55
C HIS A 83 -16.91 -1.03 20.03
N ALA A 84 -16.50 0.24 19.99
CA ALA A 84 -17.26 1.37 20.55
C ALA A 84 -17.91 2.17 19.42
N VAL A 85 -19.03 1.68 18.92
CA VAL A 85 -19.81 2.29 17.83
C VAL A 85 -21.19 2.72 18.33
N THR A 86 -21.66 3.88 17.88
CA THR A 86 -23.01 4.38 18.15
C THR A 86 -23.51 5.28 17.03
N ASP A 87 -24.82 5.29 16.81
CA ASP A 87 -25.47 6.19 15.85
C ASP A 87 -25.64 7.65 16.40
N ASP A 88 -25.34 7.85 17.67
CA ASP A 88 -25.41 9.16 18.31
C ASP A 88 -24.19 10.01 18.02
N GLU A 89 -24.30 11.33 18.04
CA GLU A 89 -23.25 12.33 17.80
C GLU A 89 -22.66 12.31 16.37
N LYS A 90 -23.19 13.18 15.52
CA LYS A 90 -22.61 13.44 14.19
C LYS A 90 -21.33 14.29 14.28
N GLY A 91 -20.39 13.98 13.42
CA GLY A 91 -19.14 14.75 13.24
C GLY A 91 -17.99 14.34 14.15
N LYS A 92 -18.19 13.34 15.02
CA LYS A 92 -17.14 12.68 15.79
C LYS A 92 -17.01 11.21 15.42
N LEU A 93 -15.89 10.61 15.75
CA LEU A 93 -15.52 9.25 15.35
C LEU A 93 -15.93 8.20 16.38
N ASP A 94 -16.30 7.06 15.88
CA ASP A 94 -16.30 5.81 16.62
C ASP A 94 -14.87 5.23 16.69
N ALA A 95 -14.66 4.19 17.48
CA ALA A 95 -13.36 3.53 17.54
C ALA A 95 -13.46 2.07 17.95
N ASP A 96 -12.46 1.30 17.52
CA ASP A 96 -12.05 0.09 18.19
C ASP A 96 -10.93 0.39 19.18
N ILE A 97 -11.00 -0.18 20.37
CA ILE A 97 -10.00 0.00 21.43
C ILE A 97 -9.39 -1.36 21.74
N LEU A 98 -8.16 -1.59 21.28
CA LEU A 98 -7.39 -2.79 21.63
C LEU A 98 -6.62 -2.55 22.94
N ILE A 99 -6.97 -3.34 23.95
CA ILE A 99 -6.40 -3.26 25.30
C ILE A 99 -5.41 -4.40 25.48
N LEU A 100 -4.18 -4.09 25.83
CA LEU A 100 -3.16 -5.05 26.22
C LEU A 100 -3.29 -5.29 27.72
N ASN A 101 -3.79 -6.46 28.11
CA ASN A 101 -3.97 -6.82 29.53
C ASN A 101 -2.61 -7.09 30.22
N ASN A 102 -2.59 -7.21 31.55
CA ASN A 102 -1.36 -7.38 32.34
C ASN A 102 -0.52 -8.62 31.95
N ASN A 103 -1.13 -9.59 31.32
CA ASN A 103 -0.49 -10.83 30.85
C ASN A 103 -0.29 -10.86 29.31
N ALA A 104 -0.45 -9.71 28.63
CA ALA A 104 -0.08 -9.60 27.23
C ALA A 104 1.43 -9.86 27.07
N GLY A 105 1.76 -10.77 26.15
CA GLY A 105 3.15 -11.21 25.99
C GLY A 105 3.87 -10.53 24.82
N VAL A 106 3.25 -9.54 24.17
CA VAL A 106 3.88 -8.82 23.08
C VAL A 106 4.88 -7.79 23.60
N ASP A 107 6.10 -7.86 23.08
CA ASP A 107 7.24 -7.04 23.52
C ASP A 107 8.07 -6.49 22.35
N HIS A 108 7.55 -6.63 21.13
CA HIS A 108 8.16 -6.13 19.91
C HIS A 108 7.11 -5.49 19.01
N ILE A 109 7.43 -4.31 18.46
CA ILE A 109 6.48 -3.51 17.67
C ILE A 109 5.98 -4.24 16.42
N VAL A 110 6.84 -5.02 15.76
CA VAL A 110 6.45 -5.81 14.58
C VAL A 110 5.37 -6.83 14.93
N ASN A 111 5.50 -7.50 16.08
CA ASN A 111 4.51 -8.46 16.54
C ASN A 111 3.20 -7.78 16.94
N LEU A 112 3.26 -6.61 17.57
CA LEU A 112 2.07 -5.82 17.85
C LEU A 112 1.36 -5.38 16.57
N ARG A 113 2.11 -4.92 15.57
CA ARG A 113 1.58 -4.58 14.24
C ARG A 113 0.95 -5.80 13.55
N ARG A 114 1.53 -7.02 13.67
CA ARG A 114 0.91 -8.26 13.17
C ARG A 114 -0.45 -8.55 13.80
N ILE A 115 -0.58 -8.34 15.11
CA ILE A 115 -1.88 -8.47 15.79
C ILE A 115 -2.89 -7.48 15.22
N VAL A 116 -2.51 -6.21 15.07
CA VAL A 116 -3.38 -5.19 14.48
C VAL A 116 -3.71 -5.51 13.02
N THR A 117 -2.74 -5.98 12.23
CA THR A 117 -2.95 -6.42 10.83
C THR A 117 -3.99 -7.53 10.76
N GLY A 118 -3.82 -8.59 11.55
CA GLY A 118 -4.78 -9.70 11.59
C GLY A 118 -6.19 -9.23 11.99
N PHE A 119 -6.26 -8.31 12.95
CA PHE A 119 -7.53 -7.69 13.34
C PHE A 119 -8.18 -6.95 12.17
N LEU A 120 -7.46 -6.05 11.50
CA LEU A 120 -7.99 -5.24 10.40
C LEU A 120 -8.44 -6.10 9.21
N THR A 121 -7.67 -7.13 8.87
CA THR A 121 -8.00 -8.05 7.78
C THR A 121 -9.29 -8.81 8.05
N GLU A 122 -9.46 -9.37 9.23
CA GLU A 122 -10.63 -10.20 9.56
C GLU A 122 -11.87 -9.38 9.97
N ALA A 123 -11.68 -8.20 10.58
CA ALA A 123 -12.80 -7.34 10.97
C ALA A 123 -13.39 -6.59 9.76
N TYR A 124 -12.53 -6.09 8.88
CA TYR A 124 -12.91 -5.11 7.86
C TYR A 124 -12.54 -5.51 6.44
N GLY A 125 -11.90 -6.68 6.25
CA GLY A 125 -11.58 -7.19 4.93
C GLY A 125 -10.44 -6.45 4.21
N TYR A 126 -9.59 -5.72 4.91
CA TYR A 126 -8.43 -5.09 4.29
C TYR A 126 -7.50 -6.12 3.66
N PRO A 127 -6.98 -5.89 2.45
CA PRO A 127 -5.84 -6.64 1.93
C PRO A 127 -4.66 -6.59 2.90
N ASP A 128 -3.88 -7.65 2.99
CA ASP A 128 -2.82 -7.78 3.99
C ASP A 128 -1.80 -6.63 3.93
N GLU A 129 -1.39 -6.18 2.74
CA GLU A 129 -0.49 -5.02 2.56
C GLU A 129 -1.09 -3.70 3.08
N ASP A 130 -2.36 -3.44 2.77
CA ASP A 130 -3.05 -2.24 3.24
C ASP A 130 -3.22 -2.29 4.76
N ALA A 131 -3.59 -3.46 5.32
CA ALA A 131 -3.71 -3.70 6.75
C ALA A 131 -2.38 -3.50 7.50
N GLN A 132 -1.25 -3.96 6.96
CA GLN A 132 0.08 -3.73 7.52
C GLN A 132 0.44 -2.24 7.55
N THR A 133 0.15 -1.52 6.47
CA THR A 133 0.37 -0.07 6.39
C THR A 133 -0.48 0.65 7.42
N ILE A 134 -1.77 0.35 7.50
CA ILE A 134 -2.69 0.93 8.49
C ILE A 134 -2.24 0.60 9.91
N ALA A 135 -1.82 -0.65 10.21
CA ALA A 135 -1.31 -1.05 11.51
C ALA A 135 -0.07 -0.26 11.92
N THR A 136 0.81 0.04 10.97
CA THR A 136 1.98 0.91 11.21
C THR A 136 1.52 2.31 11.62
N PHE A 137 0.63 2.94 10.86
CA PHE A 137 0.11 4.25 11.19
C PHE A 137 -0.68 4.29 12.49
N VAL A 138 -1.49 3.26 12.77
CA VAL A 138 -2.22 3.12 14.05
C VAL A 138 -1.25 3.09 15.23
N THR A 139 -0.15 2.33 15.13
CA THR A 139 0.84 2.27 16.23
C THR A 139 1.58 3.60 16.41
N VAL A 140 1.96 4.28 15.33
CA VAL A 140 2.59 5.61 15.39
C VAL A 140 1.61 6.66 15.93
N TYR A 141 0.37 6.67 15.43
CA TYR A 141 -0.70 7.55 15.93
C TYR A 141 -0.87 7.42 17.45
N ASN A 142 -0.99 6.20 17.95
CA ASN A 142 -1.15 5.95 19.37
C ASN A 142 0.10 6.30 20.19
N ALA A 143 1.29 6.24 19.59
CA ALA A 143 2.51 6.70 20.25
C ALA A 143 2.59 8.22 20.33
N VAL A 144 2.28 8.92 19.24
CA VAL A 144 2.26 10.40 19.16
C VAL A 144 1.27 11.02 20.14
N TYR A 145 0.11 10.37 20.32
CA TYR A 145 -0.94 10.85 21.22
C TYR A 145 -1.01 10.14 22.57
N ARG A 146 0.06 9.44 22.97
CA ARG A 146 0.13 8.74 24.27
C ARG A 146 -0.20 9.69 25.43
N GLY A 147 -1.25 9.36 26.20
CA GLY A 147 -1.70 10.12 27.37
C GLY A 147 -2.42 11.43 27.08
N ASP A 148 -2.54 11.86 25.82
CA ASP A 148 -3.23 13.09 25.43
C ASP A 148 -4.76 12.88 25.32
N ILE A 149 -5.39 12.62 26.46
CA ILE A 149 -6.83 12.33 26.54
C ILE A 149 -7.69 13.47 25.94
N GLU A 150 -7.24 14.70 25.97
CA GLU A 150 -7.99 15.84 25.44
C GLU A 150 -8.03 15.82 23.91
N SER A 151 -6.95 15.39 23.25
CA SER A 151 -6.95 15.16 21.80
C SER A 151 -7.95 14.07 21.41
N PHE A 152 -8.04 13.00 22.20
CA PHE A 152 -9.05 11.94 21.96
C PHE A 152 -10.47 12.47 22.18
N LYS A 153 -10.76 13.19 23.27
CA LYS A 153 -12.08 13.80 23.51
C LYS A 153 -12.51 14.77 22.40
N GLY A 154 -11.55 15.46 21.77
CA GLY A 154 -11.82 16.34 20.65
C GLY A 154 -12.26 15.61 19.37
N LYS A 155 -11.72 14.42 19.14
CA LYS A 155 -11.92 13.64 17.89
C LYS A 155 -13.03 12.60 17.99
N TYR A 156 -13.22 11.98 19.15
CA TYR A 156 -14.08 10.80 19.33
C TYR A 156 -15.37 11.11 20.08
N LYS A 157 -16.38 10.27 19.84
CA LYS A 157 -17.69 10.31 20.51
C LYS A 157 -17.55 10.03 22.02
N GLU A 158 -18.57 10.43 22.78
CA GLU A 158 -18.57 10.27 24.24
C GLU A 158 -18.51 8.79 24.67
N ASN A 159 -19.21 7.89 23.96
CA ASN A 159 -19.15 6.44 24.21
C ASN A 159 -17.72 5.86 24.06
N VAL A 160 -16.90 6.40 23.17
CA VAL A 160 -15.48 6.02 23.03
C VAL A 160 -14.68 6.59 24.19
N THR A 161 -14.79 7.91 24.41
CA THR A 161 -13.93 8.60 25.38
C THR A 161 -14.22 8.22 26.83
N ALA A 162 -15.44 7.77 27.14
CA ALA A 162 -15.80 7.21 28.45
C ALA A 162 -15.07 5.89 28.78
N LEU A 163 -14.55 5.19 27.77
CA LEU A 163 -13.82 3.92 27.91
C LEU A 163 -12.30 4.11 28.02
N LEU A 164 -11.81 5.33 27.73
CA LEU A 164 -10.38 5.62 27.73
C LEU A 164 -9.90 6.01 29.14
N ASP A 165 -8.80 5.40 29.53
CA ASP A 165 -8.05 5.73 30.73
C ASP A 165 -6.88 6.65 30.35
N ALA A 166 -6.81 7.83 30.94
CA ALA A 166 -5.79 8.85 30.64
C ALA A 166 -4.35 8.36 30.86
N GLU A 167 -4.14 7.37 31.74
CA GLU A 167 -2.82 6.81 32.01
C GLU A 167 -2.46 5.68 31.01
N LYS A 168 -3.46 5.13 30.29
CA LYS A 168 -3.30 3.97 29.40
C LYS A 168 -3.54 4.28 27.93
N VAL A 169 -4.27 5.34 27.61
CA VAL A 169 -4.61 5.70 26.24
C VAL A 169 -3.35 5.95 25.40
N GLY A 170 -3.30 5.30 24.24
CA GLY A 170 -2.16 5.33 23.33
C GLY A 170 -1.13 4.24 23.62
N LEU A 171 0.03 4.32 23.00
CA LEU A 171 1.09 3.33 23.02
C LEU A 171 2.41 3.96 23.49
N SER A 172 3.04 3.42 24.52
CA SER A 172 4.41 3.83 24.89
C SER A 172 5.42 3.38 23.82
N THR A 173 6.47 4.13 23.62
CA THR A 173 7.61 3.69 22.80
C THR A 173 8.46 2.61 23.50
N ASN A 174 8.30 2.42 24.82
CA ASN A 174 8.98 1.36 25.57
C ASN A 174 8.04 0.16 25.79
N TRP A 175 8.45 -1.01 25.32
CA TRP A 175 7.69 -2.26 25.45
C TRP A 175 7.37 -2.63 26.93
N GLU A 176 8.20 -2.27 27.90
CA GLU A 176 7.96 -2.53 29.33
C GLU A 176 6.70 -1.84 29.88
N GLU A 177 6.22 -0.85 29.15
CA GLU A 177 5.00 -0.12 29.49
C GLU A 177 3.77 -0.59 28.68
N TRP A 178 3.83 -1.67 27.94
CA TRP A 178 2.69 -2.11 27.12
C TRP A 178 1.68 -2.94 27.91
N ALA A 179 2.12 -4.01 28.56
CA ALA A 179 1.23 -4.92 29.27
C ALA A 179 0.52 -4.22 30.45
N GLY A 180 -0.80 -4.19 30.42
CA GLY A 180 -1.66 -3.59 31.44
C GLY A 180 -1.74 -2.06 31.42
N LYS A 181 -0.97 -1.39 30.55
CA LYS A 181 -0.86 0.06 30.48
C LYS A 181 -1.15 0.65 29.11
N THR A 182 -1.79 -0.11 28.21
CA THR A 182 -1.98 0.31 26.80
C THR A 182 -3.41 0.11 26.34
N GLN A 183 -3.97 1.16 25.77
CA GLN A 183 -5.22 1.18 25.03
C GLN A 183 -4.93 1.76 23.62
N ILE A 184 -4.85 0.89 22.62
CA ILE A 184 -4.65 1.32 21.23
C ILE A 184 -6.00 1.68 20.64
N VAL A 185 -6.16 2.94 20.24
CA VAL A 185 -7.38 3.47 19.64
C VAL A 185 -7.24 3.41 18.11
N ILE A 186 -8.15 2.73 17.45
CA ILE A 186 -8.27 2.62 16.01
C ILE A 186 -9.49 3.42 15.58
N PRO A 187 -9.33 4.60 14.96
CA PRO A 187 -10.45 5.46 14.58
C PRO A 187 -11.28 4.81 13.48
N LEU A 188 -12.58 4.77 13.67
CA LEU A 188 -13.52 4.27 12.67
C LEU A 188 -14.20 5.45 11.99
N GLY A 189 -14.27 5.39 10.67
CA GLY A 189 -15.09 6.29 9.87
C GLY A 189 -16.59 6.04 10.10
N ASP A 190 -17.41 6.90 9.51
CA ASP A 190 -18.86 6.67 9.47
C ASP A 190 -19.14 5.32 8.76
N LEU A 191 -20.17 4.59 9.20
CA LEU A 191 -20.59 3.31 8.60
C LEU A 191 -20.85 3.40 7.08
N GLU A 192 -21.19 4.59 6.58
CA GLU A 192 -21.34 4.88 5.14
C GLU A 192 -20.00 5.29 4.47
N SER A 193 -18.88 5.33 5.24
CA SER A 193 -17.58 5.77 4.73
C SER A 193 -16.99 4.80 3.69
N VAL A 194 -15.99 5.26 2.97
CA VAL A 194 -15.29 4.48 1.94
C VAL A 194 -14.32 3.45 2.53
N SER A 195 -14.01 3.61 3.81
CA SER A 195 -13.04 2.80 4.56
C SER A 195 -13.51 2.67 6.00
N ALA A 196 -13.32 1.51 6.61
CA ALA A 196 -13.68 1.30 8.00
C ALA A 196 -12.78 2.13 8.93
N VAL A 197 -11.48 2.19 8.70
CA VAL A 197 -10.54 3.02 9.45
C VAL A 197 -10.48 4.42 8.85
N GLU A 198 -10.56 5.47 9.68
CA GLU A 198 -10.40 6.86 9.23
C GLU A 198 -8.90 7.18 9.05
N THR A 199 -8.42 6.95 7.83
CA THR A 199 -7.00 7.08 7.48
C THR A 199 -6.46 8.49 7.61
N SER A 200 -7.28 9.55 7.42
CA SER A 200 -6.87 10.94 7.61
C SER A 200 -6.52 11.26 9.07
N VAL A 201 -7.10 10.53 10.03
CA VAL A 201 -6.81 10.74 11.46
C VAL A 201 -5.53 10.06 11.88
N ILE A 202 -5.29 8.82 11.46
CA ILE A 202 -4.05 8.09 11.79
C ILE A 202 -2.83 8.59 11.02
N SER A 203 -3.03 9.39 10.00
CA SER A 203 -1.97 10.02 9.19
C SER A 203 -2.06 11.55 9.22
N ASP A 204 -2.46 12.12 10.36
CA ASP A 204 -2.48 13.57 10.53
C ASP A 204 -1.06 14.16 10.55
N GLU A 205 -0.97 15.49 10.50
CA GLU A 205 0.29 16.22 10.40
C GLU A 205 1.30 15.84 11.49
N LYS A 206 0.84 15.61 12.74
CA LYS A 206 1.73 15.21 13.84
C LYS A 206 2.31 13.82 13.64
N VAL A 207 1.50 12.89 13.17
CA VAL A 207 1.91 11.51 12.86
C VAL A 207 2.92 11.51 11.72
N VAL A 208 2.61 12.17 10.62
CA VAL A 208 3.51 12.28 9.46
C VAL A 208 4.84 12.94 9.88
N LYS A 209 4.79 13.99 10.70
CA LYS A 209 6.00 14.64 11.20
C LYS A 209 6.85 13.70 12.06
N ALA A 210 6.23 12.92 12.95
CA ALA A 210 6.95 11.92 13.74
C ALA A 210 7.63 10.87 12.87
N MET A 211 6.95 10.44 11.78
CA MET A 211 7.55 9.53 10.80
C MET A 211 8.72 10.17 10.04
N GLN A 212 8.67 11.46 9.76
CA GLN A 212 9.73 12.20 9.11
C GLN A 212 10.99 12.39 9.98
N GLU A 213 10.91 12.16 11.27
CA GLU A 213 12.06 12.22 12.19
C GLU A 213 13.00 11.01 12.06
N SER A 214 12.52 9.87 11.51
CA SER A 214 13.35 8.69 11.23
C SER A 214 14.39 8.95 10.13
N GLU A 215 15.45 8.12 10.06
CA GLU A 215 16.48 8.23 9.02
C GLU A 215 15.91 8.12 7.59
N ASP A 216 15.00 7.18 7.38
CA ASP A 216 14.30 6.94 6.11
C ASP A 216 13.07 7.82 5.90
N LYS A 217 12.77 8.68 6.89
CA LYS A 217 11.61 9.60 6.91
C LYS A 217 10.27 8.92 6.67
N GLY A 218 10.18 7.63 6.96
CA GLY A 218 8.98 6.81 6.75
C GLY A 218 8.50 6.80 5.30
N ILE A 219 9.40 6.97 4.33
CA ILE A 219 9.05 7.14 2.91
C ILE A 219 8.21 5.97 2.41
N THR A 220 8.57 4.74 2.78
CA THR A 220 7.87 3.53 2.34
C THR A 220 6.44 3.50 2.84
N GLU A 221 6.25 3.68 4.13
CA GLU A 221 4.94 3.65 4.79
C GLU A 221 4.06 4.82 4.35
N ARG A 222 4.63 6.01 4.26
CA ARG A 222 3.94 7.21 3.80
C ARG A 222 3.49 7.09 2.35
N THR A 223 4.31 6.49 1.48
CA THR A 223 3.92 6.20 0.09
C THR A 223 2.76 5.21 0.05
N ALA A 224 2.85 4.11 0.81
CA ALA A 224 1.78 3.13 0.87
C ALA A 224 0.46 3.72 1.44
N MET A 225 0.53 4.62 2.42
CA MET A 225 -0.65 5.33 2.93
C MET A 225 -1.25 6.28 1.87
N ALA A 226 -0.43 6.97 1.10
CA ALA A 226 -0.92 7.78 -0.02
C ALA A 226 -1.63 6.91 -1.09
N ASP A 227 -1.11 5.71 -1.39
CA ASP A 227 -1.75 4.74 -2.28
C ASP A 227 -3.12 4.29 -1.74
N ILE A 228 -3.23 4.05 -0.42
CA ILE A 228 -4.50 3.71 0.23
C ILE A 228 -5.51 4.86 0.08
N LYS A 229 -5.11 6.09 0.37
CA LYS A 229 -5.96 7.27 0.22
C LYS A 229 -6.44 7.48 -1.21
N GLU A 230 -5.60 7.20 -2.22
CA GLU A 230 -6.03 7.21 -3.62
C GLU A 230 -7.07 6.13 -3.93
N LYS A 231 -6.94 4.92 -3.37
CA LYS A 231 -7.95 3.87 -3.47
C LYS A 231 -9.27 4.31 -2.82
N GLU A 232 -9.20 4.90 -1.62
CA GLU A 232 -10.35 5.45 -0.91
C GLU A 232 -11.04 6.56 -1.72
N SER A 233 -10.27 7.48 -2.32
CA SER A 233 -10.79 8.53 -3.21
C SER A 233 -11.57 7.94 -4.39
N LYS A 234 -11.04 6.92 -5.06
CA LYS A 234 -11.73 6.24 -6.16
C LYS A 234 -13.03 5.58 -5.71
N THR A 235 -13.02 4.88 -4.58
CA THR A 235 -14.22 4.25 -4.01
C THR A 235 -15.29 5.29 -3.68
N ALA A 236 -14.89 6.44 -3.11
CA ALA A 236 -15.80 7.55 -2.86
C ALA A 236 -16.37 8.14 -4.15
N GLN A 237 -15.54 8.28 -5.19
CA GLN A 237 -15.97 8.77 -6.51
C GLN A 237 -16.98 7.81 -7.17
N GLU A 238 -16.78 6.51 -7.05
CA GLU A 238 -17.72 5.49 -7.53
C GLU A 238 -19.06 5.59 -6.80
N LYS A 239 -19.05 5.68 -5.46
CA LYS A 239 -20.26 5.87 -4.64
C LYS A 239 -20.97 7.19 -4.97
N ALA A 240 -20.23 8.28 -5.18
CA ALA A 240 -20.79 9.57 -5.59
C ALA A 240 -21.50 9.47 -6.95
N THR A 241 -20.89 8.75 -7.89
CA THR A 241 -21.46 8.53 -9.23
C THR A 241 -22.72 7.68 -9.17
N GLU A 242 -22.73 6.63 -8.35
CA GLU A 242 -23.91 5.77 -8.16
C GLU A 242 -25.07 6.53 -7.50
N ALA A 243 -24.78 7.27 -6.43
CA ALA A 243 -25.80 8.11 -5.77
C ALA A 243 -26.34 9.20 -6.71
N GLN A 244 -25.51 9.79 -7.56
CA GLN A 244 -25.93 10.75 -8.58
C GLN A 244 -26.85 10.12 -9.63
N LYS A 245 -26.55 8.89 -10.04
CA LYS A 245 -27.39 8.10 -10.94
C LYS A 245 -28.74 7.82 -10.29
N GLU A 246 -28.75 7.35 -9.05
CA GLU A 246 -29.96 7.09 -8.27
C GLU A 246 -30.83 8.36 -8.14
N ALA A 247 -30.22 9.52 -7.81
CA ALA A 247 -30.92 10.79 -7.75
C ALA A 247 -31.55 11.15 -9.10
N THR A 248 -30.85 10.89 -10.20
CA THR A 248 -31.32 11.19 -11.57
C THR A 248 -32.48 10.29 -11.95
N GLU A 249 -32.43 9.00 -11.63
CA GLU A 249 -33.49 8.02 -11.90
C GLU A 249 -34.77 8.30 -11.09
N LYS A 250 -34.64 8.83 -9.87
CA LYS A 250 -35.78 9.20 -9.02
C LYS A 250 -36.44 10.55 -9.37
N LYS A 251 -35.73 11.46 -10.05
CA LYS A 251 -36.24 12.78 -10.45
C LYS A 251 -37.56 12.75 -11.22
N PRO A 252 -37.76 11.90 -12.26
CA PRO A 252 -39.01 11.86 -13.00
C PRO A 252 -40.21 11.49 -12.14
N ALA A 253 -40.09 10.46 -11.27
CA ALA A 253 -41.15 10.03 -10.38
C ALA A 253 -41.51 11.12 -9.34
N ALA A 254 -40.53 11.82 -8.80
CA ALA A 254 -40.73 12.94 -7.91
C ALA A 254 -41.43 14.11 -8.60
N ALA A 255 -41.05 14.39 -9.86
CA ALA A 255 -41.71 15.43 -10.68
C ALA A 255 -43.20 15.09 -10.97
N GLU A 256 -43.49 13.82 -11.31
CA GLU A 256 -44.84 13.33 -11.54
C GLU A 256 -45.68 13.41 -10.28
N ALA A 257 -45.19 12.91 -9.13
CA ALA A 257 -45.88 12.97 -7.85
C ALA A 257 -46.17 14.43 -7.46
N LYS A 258 -45.23 15.36 -7.71
CA LYS A 258 -45.42 16.80 -7.47
C LYS A 258 -46.46 17.40 -8.38
N MET A 259 -46.55 17.01 -9.63
CA MET A 259 -47.61 17.46 -10.55
C MET A 259 -48.98 16.93 -10.14
N GLU A 260 -49.08 15.66 -9.70
CA GLU A 260 -50.32 15.10 -9.19
C GLU A 260 -50.82 15.76 -7.91
N SER A 261 -49.92 16.08 -6.97
CA SER A 261 -50.20 16.81 -5.76
C SER A 261 -50.72 18.25 -6.04
N ARG A 262 -50.19 18.90 -7.07
CA ARG A 262 -50.65 20.23 -7.51
C ARG A 262 -52.02 20.22 -8.16
N LYS A 263 -52.41 19.12 -8.83
CA LYS A 263 -53.76 18.96 -9.41
C LYS A 263 -54.85 18.75 -8.37
N ASP A 264 -54.49 18.25 -7.18
CA ASP A 264 -55.43 17.97 -6.08
C ASP A 264 -54.81 18.40 -4.74
N PRO A 265 -54.79 19.75 -4.48
CA PRO A 265 -54.08 20.33 -3.32
C PRO A 265 -54.67 19.98 -1.96
N LEU A 266 -55.89 19.44 -1.91
CA LEU A 266 -56.54 19.05 -0.67
C LEU A 266 -56.30 17.58 -0.31
N ASN A 267 -55.70 16.80 -1.22
CA ASN A 267 -55.42 15.39 -1.03
C ASN A 267 -54.10 15.19 -0.29
N LYS A 268 -54.18 14.92 1.03
CA LYS A 268 -53.02 14.73 1.89
C LYS A 268 -52.13 13.57 1.48
N GLU A 269 -52.69 12.49 0.94
CA GLU A 269 -51.89 11.33 0.49
C GLU A 269 -51.00 11.68 -0.69
N LYS A 270 -51.53 12.42 -1.69
CA LYS A 270 -50.75 12.89 -2.83
C LYS A 270 -49.64 13.88 -2.41
N GLN A 271 -49.94 14.75 -1.44
CA GLN A 271 -48.93 15.64 -0.86
C GLN A 271 -47.79 14.87 -0.18
N GLN A 272 -48.16 13.91 0.69
CA GLN A 272 -47.16 13.07 1.37
C GLN A 272 -46.31 12.23 0.39
N LYS A 273 -46.94 11.69 -0.67
CA LYS A 273 -46.22 10.94 -1.72
C LYS A 273 -45.22 11.85 -2.45
N ALA A 274 -45.63 13.06 -2.79
CA ALA A 274 -44.75 14.03 -3.46
C ALA A 274 -43.58 14.47 -2.56
N GLU A 275 -43.85 14.73 -1.28
CA GLU A 275 -42.83 15.10 -0.31
C GLU A 275 -41.83 13.95 -0.07
N LYS A 276 -42.33 12.71 0.07
CA LYS A 276 -41.48 11.54 0.23
C LYS A 276 -40.57 11.34 -0.98
N ALA A 277 -41.13 11.37 -2.20
CA ALA A 277 -40.36 11.23 -3.42
C ALA A 277 -39.30 12.33 -3.57
N GLN A 278 -39.63 13.57 -3.24
CA GLN A 278 -38.67 14.69 -3.26
C GLN A 278 -37.56 14.49 -2.23
N LYS A 279 -37.88 14.07 -0.99
CA LYS A 279 -36.88 13.76 0.04
C LYS A 279 -35.91 12.64 -0.37
N GLU A 280 -36.40 11.62 -1.10
CA GLU A 280 -35.54 10.54 -1.61
C GLU A 280 -34.53 11.06 -2.66
N VAL A 281 -34.94 11.95 -3.56
CA VAL A 281 -34.03 12.60 -4.51
C VAL A 281 -32.99 13.47 -3.79
N GLU A 282 -33.46 14.28 -2.83
CA GLU A 282 -32.58 15.15 -2.03
C GLU A 282 -31.58 14.34 -1.20
N LYS A 283 -32.01 13.22 -0.60
CA LYS A 283 -31.11 12.32 0.13
C LYS A 283 -30.04 11.74 -0.79
N ALA A 284 -30.42 11.19 -1.94
CA ALA A 284 -29.44 10.64 -2.89
C ALA A 284 -28.46 11.72 -3.40
N GLN A 285 -28.94 12.94 -3.67
CA GLN A 285 -28.08 14.05 -4.06
C GLN A 285 -27.14 14.48 -2.93
N ALA A 286 -27.59 14.48 -1.68
CA ALA A 286 -26.77 14.81 -0.52
C ALA A 286 -25.65 13.77 -0.34
N VAL A 287 -25.98 12.47 -0.47
CA VAL A 287 -24.97 11.38 -0.44
C VAL A 287 -23.95 11.56 -1.55
N SER A 288 -24.40 11.84 -2.79
CA SER A 288 -23.47 12.08 -3.92
C SER A 288 -22.50 13.23 -3.61
N ASN A 289 -23.03 14.36 -3.13
CA ASN A 289 -22.20 15.53 -2.82
C ASN A 289 -21.21 15.26 -1.67
N GLU A 290 -21.62 14.49 -0.66
CA GLU A 290 -20.76 14.14 0.48
C GLU A 290 -19.64 13.19 0.04
N GLN A 291 -19.98 12.14 -0.73
CA GLN A 291 -18.98 11.20 -1.26
C GLN A 291 -17.99 11.90 -2.20
N GLN A 292 -18.46 12.87 -3.00
CA GLN A 292 -17.55 13.67 -3.83
C GLN A 292 -16.55 14.49 -2.98
N LYS A 293 -17.01 15.11 -1.89
CA LYS A 293 -16.10 15.83 -0.98
C LYS A 293 -15.08 14.91 -0.33
N ILE A 294 -15.49 13.69 0.06
CA ILE A 294 -14.58 12.69 0.60
C ILE A 294 -13.54 12.31 -0.45
N ALA A 295 -13.97 12.07 -1.70
CA ALA A 295 -13.08 11.73 -2.80
C ALA A 295 -12.03 12.83 -3.04
N ASP A 296 -12.48 14.07 -3.15
CA ASP A 296 -11.61 15.23 -3.39
C ASP A 296 -10.60 15.42 -2.24
N LYS A 297 -11.07 15.31 -0.99
CA LYS A 297 -10.22 15.44 0.20
C LYS A 297 -9.15 14.34 0.26
N LYS A 298 -9.52 13.08 0.06
CA LYS A 298 -8.57 11.95 0.10
C LYS A 298 -7.53 12.05 -1.02
N LEU A 299 -7.95 12.52 -2.20
CA LEU A 299 -7.03 12.75 -3.33
C LEU A 299 -6.05 13.88 -3.03
N GLU A 300 -6.53 15.01 -2.48
CA GLU A 300 -5.70 16.15 -2.09
C GLU A 300 -4.68 15.74 -1.01
N GLU A 301 -5.10 15.00 0.01
CA GLU A 301 -4.20 14.50 1.04
C GLU A 301 -3.12 13.58 0.45
N ALA A 302 -3.49 12.66 -0.45
CA ALA A 302 -2.54 11.76 -1.10
C ALA A 302 -1.53 12.52 -1.97
N GLN A 303 -2.00 13.49 -2.77
CA GLN A 303 -1.14 14.32 -3.62
C GLN A 303 -0.18 15.19 -2.81
N THR A 304 -0.69 15.84 -1.75
CA THR A 304 0.13 16.65 -0.83
C THR A 304 1.22 15.79 -0.21
N GLU A 305 0.88 14.60 0.28
CA GLU A 305 1.85 13.69 0.88
C GLU A 305 2.91 13.24 -0.13
N ARG A 306 2.54 12.95 -1.37
CA ARG A 306 3.51 12.60 -2.42
C ARG A 306 4.49 13.72 -2.72
N GLU A 307 4.06 14.98 -2.70
CA GLU A 307 4.95 16.12 -2.89
C GLU A 307 5.92 16.29 -1.71
N GLU A 308 5.46 16.08 -0.48
CA GLU A 308 6.35 16.09 0.70
C GLU A 308 7.35 14.92 0.66
N ILE A 309 6.91 13.72 0.27
CA ILE A 309 7.79 12.57 0.07
C ILE A 309 8.88 12.89 -0.97
N LYS A 310 8.54 13.51 -2.10
CA LYS A 310 9.54 13.94 -3.10
C LYS A 310 10.58 14.90 -2.52
N LYS A 311 10.15 15.85 -1.67
CA LYS A 311 11.06 16.77 -0.99
C LYS A 311 11.99 16.03 -0.01
N ASP A 312 11.44 15.10 0.78
CA ASP A 312 12.19 14.31 1.73
C ASP A 312 13.19 13.38 1.04
N ILE A 313 12.82 12.78 -0.07
CA ILE A 313 13.74 11.99 -0.92
C ILE A 313 14.93 12.85 -1.38
N ARG A 314 14.66 14.06 -1.87
CA ARG A 314 15.74 14.99 -2.28
C ARG A 314 16.64 15.36 -1.11
N LYS A 315 16.05 15.58 0.08
CA LYS A 315 16.79 15.92 1.29
C LYS A 315 17.70 14.78 1.76
N ILE A 316 17.18 13.55 1.80
CA ILE A 316 17.99 12.36 2.12
C ILE A 316 19.10 12.18 1.08
N SER A 317 18.80 12.34 -0.20
CA SER A 317 19.78 12.25 -1.29
C SER A 317 20.87 13.30 -1.17
N GLY A 318 20.54 14.50 -0.69
CA GLY A 318 21.53 15.56 -0.43
C GLY A 318 22.35 15.36 0.85
N GLN A 319 21.84 14.57 1.80
CA GLN A 319 22.55 14.25 3.05
C GLN A 319 23.45 13.01 2.93
N LEU A 320 23.03 12.02 2.13
CA LEU A 320 23.80 10.82 1.82
C LEU A 320 24.58 11.05 0.53
N ASP A 321 25.87 10.82 0.54
CA ASP A 321 26.63 10.69 -0.71
C ASP A 321 26.23 9.37 -1.38
N LEU A 322 25.15 9.41 -2.15
CA LEU A 322 24.63 8.24 -2.85
C LEU A 322 25.54 7.74 -3.98
N SER A 323 26.60 8.48 -4.31
CA SER A 323 27.62 8.10 -5.27
C SER A 323 28.73 7.23 -4.67
N LYS A 324 28.70 6.98 -3.36
CA LYS A 324 29.71 6.16 -2.67
C LYS A 324 29.85 4.79 -3.36
N GLU A 325 31.06 4.39 -3.69
CA GLU A 325 31.34 3.13 -4.42
C GLU A 325 30.88 1.87 -3.68
N SER A 326 30.85 1.92 -2.33
CA SER A 326 30.33 0.81 -1.51
C SER A 326 28.82 0.60 -1.62
N TYR A 327 28.08 1.55 -2.19
CA TYR A 327 26.63 1.42 -2.35
C TYR A 327 26.29 0.68 -3.63
N VAL A 328 25.52 -0.39 -3.49
CA VAL A 328 25.04 -1.22 -4.59
C VAL A 328 23.52 -1.22 -4.66
N ASN A 329 22.99 -1.23 -5.88
CA ASN A 329 21.56 -1.35 -6.10
C ASN A 329 21.16 -2.81 -6.30
N GLY A 330 20.05 -3.22 -5.73
CA GLY A 330 19.51 -4.57 -5.89
C GLY A 330 17.99 -4.58 -6.04
N LEU A 331 17.49 -5.62 -6.72
CA LEU A 331 16.05 -5.86 -6.79
C LEU A 331 15.61 -6.65 -5.57
N VAL A 332 14.49 -6.23 -4.97
CA VAL A 332 13.81 -6.93 -3.89
C VAL A 332 12.44 -7.37 -4.40
N ARG A 333 12.08 -8.63 -4.19
CA ARG A 333 10.78 -9.16 -4.57
C ARG A 333 9.70 -8.57 -3.66
N MET A 334 8.68 -7.98 -4.25
CA MET A 334 7.56 -7.35 -3.55
C MET A 334 6.33 -8.26 -3.51
N ASP A 335 6.10 -9.03 -4.57
CA ASP A 335 4.98 -9.97 -4.68
C ASP A 335 5.43 -11.21 -5.46
N ASP A 336 5.34 -12.39 -4.81
CA ASP A 336 5.74 -13.65 -5.41
C ASP A 336 4.78 -14.12 -6.51
N LYS A 337 3.49 -13.85 -6.38
CA LYS A 337 2.47 -14.28 -7.35
C LYS A 337 2.47 -13.42 -8.59
N ALA A 338 2.60 -12.10 -8.40
CA ALA A 338 2.58 -11.14 -9.50
C ALA A 338 3.96 -10.91 -10.13
N ASN A 339 5.04 -11.54 -9.61
CA ASN A 339 6.43 -11.37 -10.06
C ASN A 339 6.86 -9.89 -10.13
N LEU A 340 6.52 -9.14 -9.07
CA LEU A 340 6.83 -7.72 -8.94
C LEU A 340 8.05 -7.49 -8.06
N PHE A 341 8.85 -6.48 -8.43
CA PHE A 341 10.07 -6.10 -7.72
C PHE A 341 10.10 -4.59 -7.42
N GLY A 342 10.78 -4.25 -6.34
CA GLY A 342 11.27 -2.93 -6.05
C GLY A 342 12.78 -2.85 -6.18
N ILE A 343 13.35 -1.66 -6.07
CA ILE A 343 14.81 -1.45 -6.04
C ILE A 343 15.20 -0.90 -4.67
N VAL A 344 16.28 -1.43 -4.11
CA VAL A 344 16.91 -0.90 -2.90
C VAL A 344 18.38 -0.56 -3.17
N LYS A 345 18.92 0.40 -2.44
CA LYS A 345 20.34 0.71 -2.38
C LYS A 345 20.89 0.23 -1.04
N VAL A 346 21.93 -0.58 -1.07
CA VAL A 346 22.51 -1.23 0.11
C VAL A 346 23.97 -0.81 0.22
N ASP A 347 24.42 -0.54 1.42
CA ASP A 347 25.83 -0.42 1.72
C ASP A 347 26.45 -1.83 1.77
N ALA A 348 27.32 -2.14 0.82
CA ALA A 348 27.91 -3.47 0.68
C ALA A 348 28.91 -3.83 1.80
N GLU A 349 29.41 -2.84 2.54
CA GLU A 349 30.32 -3.05 3.68
C GLU A 349 29.56 -3.47 4.94
N THR A 350 28.37 -2.88 5.14
CA THR A 350 27.58 -3.07 6.37
C THR A 350 26.33 -3.92 6.14
N GLY A 351 25.91 -4.14 4.88
CA GLY A 351 24.65 -4.79 4.54
C GLY A 351 23.41 -3.95 4.82
N LYS A 352 23.57 -2.69 5.28
CA LYS A 352 22.44 -1.81 5.64
C LYS A 352 21.78 -1.26 4.38
N VAL A 353 20.44 -1.31 4.34
CA VAL A 353 19.67 -0.61 3.31
C VAL A 353 19.75 0.89 3.58
N VAL A 354 20.33 1.66 2.65
CA VAL A 354 20.50 3.10 2.77
C VAL A 354 19.42 3.87 2.02
N ARG A 355 18.73 3.22 1.07
CA ARG A 355 17.60 3.79 0.33
C ARG A 355 16.71 2.70 -0.25
N THR A 356 15.40 2.94 -0.18
CA THR A 356 14.38 2.13 -0.85
C THR A 356 13.67 3.00 -1.90
N SER A 357 13.51 2.48 -3.11
CA SER A 357 12.72 3.13 -4.16
C SER A 357 11.23 3.14 -3.81
N THR A 358 10.52 4.18 -4.24
CA THR A 358 9.04 4.20 -4.23
C THR A 358 8.44 3.31 -5.32
N ILE A 359 9.27 2.84 -6.27
CA ILE A 359 8.85 1.95 -7.37
C ILE A 359 8.76 0.53 -6.83
N LYS A 360 7.55 -0.05 -6.79
CA LYS A 360 7.27 -1.41 -6.30
C LYS A 360 6.70 -2.33 -7.39
N ASN A 361 6.63 -1.84 -8.61
CA ASN A 361 5.93 -2.48 -9.72
C ASN A 361 6.83 -2.79 -10.92
N ILE A 362 8.13 -3.01 -10.69
CA ILE A 362 9.04 -3.52 -11.73
C ILE A 362 8.64 -4.96 -12.02
N ARG A 363 8.37 -5.23 -13.30
CA ARG A 363 7.94 -6.55 -13.75
C ARG A 363 9.13 -7.40 -14.17
N GLY A 364 9.25 -8.57 -13.56
CA GLY A 364 10.37 -9.45 -13.79
C GLY A 364 11.69 -8.91 -13.20
N SER A 365 12.75 -9.71 -13.28
CA SER A 365 14.06 -9.39 -12.70
C SER A 365 15.04 -8.74 -13.70
N GLY A 366 14.57 -8.40 -14.91
CA GLY A 366 15.42 -7.80 -15.96
C GLY A 366 15.51 -6.29 -15.84
N ILE A 367 16.68 -5.79 -15.45
CA ILE A 367 17.02 -4.37 -15.56
C ILE A 367 18.30 -4.21 -16.36
N PHE A 368 18.39 -3.16 -17.17
CA PHE A 368 19.56 -2.85 -17.98
C PHE A 368 20.09 -1.47 -17.63
N THR A 369 21.41 -1.37 -17.57
CA THR A 369 22.09 -0.10 -17.31
C THR A 369 22.33 0.63 -18.63
N VAL A 370 22.01 1.92 -18.66
CA VAL A 370 22.31 2.85 -19.75
C VAL A 370 23.06 4.06 -19.23
N ASN A 371 23.90 4.65 -20.06
CA ASN A 371 24.79 5.73 -19.67
C ASN A 371 24.53 6.99 -20.48
N ASN A 372 24.85 8.16 -19.89
CA ASN A 372 24.78 9.46 -20.54
C ASN A 372 23.38 9.76 -21.12
N ILE A 373 22.38 9.66 -20.29
CA ILE A 373 20.98 9.89 -20.66
C ILE A 373 20.58 11.32 -20.32
N THR A 374 19.90 11.99 -21.24
CA THR A 374 19.25 13.28 -21.01
C THR A 374 17.74 13.10 -21.07
N VAL A 375 17.04 13.53 -20.04
CA VAL A 375 15.58 13.46 -19.90
C VAL A 375 15.04 14.86 -19.71
N LYS A 376 13.90 15.19 -20.34
CA LYS A 376 13.17 16.41 -20.04
C LYS A 376 12.30 16.18 -18.81
N ASN A 377 12.43 17.08 -17.83
CA ASN A 377 11.58 17.06 -16.64
C ASN A 377 10.17 17.61 -16.97
N GLU A 378 9.27 17.62 -15.99
CA GLU A 378 7.90 18.12 -16.14
C GLU A 378 7.84 19.61 -16.51
N SER A 379 8.86 20.39 -16.15
CA SER A 379 8.99 21.81 -16.50
C SER A 379 9.55 22.05 -17.91
N GLY A 380 9.99 20.98 -18.59
CA GLY A 380 10.58 21.02 -19.93
C GLY A 380 12.09 21.23 -19.94
N ASP A 381 12.75 21.33 -18.75
CA ASP A 381 14.19 21.47 -18.63
C ASP A 381 14.89 20.15 -18.87
N GLU A 382 16.09 20.19 -19.46
CA GLU A 382 16.90 19.02 -19.69
C GLU A 382 17.76 18.67 -18.46
N GLU A 383 17.59 17.45 -17.95
CA GLU A 383 18.35 16.88 -16.85
C GLU A 383 19.21 15.73 -17.39
N SER A 384 20.52 15.75 -17.12
CA SER A 384 21.47 14.74 -17.59
C SER A 384 21.88 13.79 -16.48
N PHE A 385 21.87 12.50 -16.79
CA PHE A 385 22.20 11.42 -15.88
C PHE A 385 23.40 10.63 -16.44
N SER A 386 24.40 10.39 -15.59
CA SER A 386 25.55 9.56 -15.96
C SER A 386 25.15 8.10 -16.19
N THR A 387 24.23 7.59 -15.36
CA THR A 387 23.79 6.20 -15.40
C THR A 387 22.32 6.10 -15.00
N MET A 388 21.55 5.33 -15.76
CA MET A 388 20.15 5.01 -15.46
C MET A 388 19.86 3.52 -15.66
N TYR A 389 18.76 3.03 -15.07
CA TYR A 389 18.22 1.72 -15.39
C TYR A 389 17.06 1.83 -16.38
N ILE A 390 16.99 0.89 -17.31
CA ILE A 390 15.79 0.59 -18.09
C ILE A 390 15.13 -0.65 -17.49
N ALA A 391 13.86 -0.57 -17.17
CA ALA A 391 13.04 -1.65 -16.63
C ALA A 391 11.63 -1.63 -17.24
N VAL A 392 10.90 -2.75 -17.12
CA VAL A 392 9.46 -2.83 -17.39
C VAL A 392 8.74 -2.57 -16.08
N CYS A 393 7.88 -1.57 -16.03
CA CYS A 393 7.11 -1.19 -14.84
C CYS A 393 5.61 -1.15 -15.14
N GLY A 394 4.80 -1.46 -14.13
CA GLY A 394 3.34 -1.43 -14.20
C GLY A 394 2.69 -2.60 -13.47
N THR A 395 1.40 -2.51 -13.22
CA THR A 395 0.63 -3.54 -12.51
C THR A 395 -0.47 -4.12 -13.40
N GLN A 396 -0.51 -5.44 -13.49
CA GLN A 396 -1.55 -6.16 -14.20
C GLN A 396 -2.92 -5.91 -13.54
N GLY A 397 -3.91 -5.51 -14.33
CA GLY A 397 -5.25 -5.20 -13.83
C GLY A 397 -5.34 -3.93 -12.96
N GLY A 398 -4.22 -3.21 -12.78
CA GLY A 398 -4.16 -1.94 -12.07
C GLY A 398 -4.39 -0.74 -12.99
N ASN A 399 -4.39 0.46 -12.38
CA ASN A 399 -4.58 1.72 -13.12
C ASN A 399 -3.35 2.18 -13.91
N SER A 400 -2.20 1.53 -13.74
CA SER A 400 -0.97 1.85 -14.47
C SER A 400 -0.73 0.85 -15.59
N ALA A 401 -0.71 1.34 -16.83
CA ALA A 401 -0.29 0.54 -17.97
C ALA A 401 1.16 0.06 -17.79
N VAL A 402 1.46 -1.13 -18.31
CA VAL A 402 2.83 -1.64 -18.32
C VAL A 402 3.63 -0.90 -19.39
N LYS A 403 4.77 -0.33 -19.02
CA LYS A 403 5.64 0.49 -19.88
C LYS A 403 7.11 0.25 -19.61
N LEU A 404 7.98 0.71 -20.52
CA LEU A 404 9.40 0.87 -20.21
C LEU A 404 9.60 2.13 -19.36
N CYS A 405 10.50 2.06 -18.40
CA CYS A 405 10.81 3.16 -17.49
C CYS A 405 12.32 3.41 -17.43
N LEU A 406 12.70 4.69 -17.35
CA LEU A 406 14.04 5.13 -16.96
C LEU A 406 14.07 5.46 -15.47
N ILE A 407 14.97 4.85 -14.74
CA ILE A 407 15.12 4.99 -13.30
C ILE A 407 16.54 5.47 -13.00
N ASP A 408 16.67 6.56 -12.27
CA ASP A 408 17.96 7.09 -11.83
C ASP A 408 18.65 6.12 -10.86
N THR A 409 19.89 5.74 -11.14
CA THR A 409 20.67 4.79 -10.32
C THR A 409 21.12 5.37 -8.97
N LEU A 410 21.16 6.69 -8.83
CA LEU A 410 21.52 7.36 -7.58
C LEU A 410 20.32 7.49 -6.66
N THR A 411 19.24 8.10 -7.16
CA THR A 411 18.06 8.42 -6.35
C THR A 411 17.01 7.33 -6.33
N LEU A 412 17.08 6.35 -7.24
CA LEU A 412 16.11 5.27 -7.47
C LEU A 412 14.70 5.80 -7.82
N GLU A 413 14.64 6.99 -8.40
CA GLU A 413 13.40 7.62 -8.86
C GLU A 413 13.16 7.32 -10.33
N MET A 414 11.89 7.14 -10.70
CA MET A 414 11.48 7.09 -12.10
C MET A 414 11.57 8.49 -12.69
N LYS A 415 12.27 8.62 -13.82
CA LYS A 415 12.46 9.89 -14.52
C LYS A 415 11.69 9.98 -15.83
N LYS A 416 11.36 8.85 -16.44
CA LYS A 416 10.64 8.79 -17.71
C LYS A 416 9.96 7.45 -17.92
N GLU A 417 8.82 7.48 -18.59
CA GLU A 417 8.13 6.31 -19.14
C GLU A 417 8.07 6.36 -20.66
N SER A 418 7.99 5.18 -21.30
CA SER A 418 7.71 5.11 -22.76
C SER A 418 6.29 5.56 -23.07
N SER A 419 6.05 6.05 -24.28
CA SER A 419 4.70 6.33 -24.79
C SER A 419 3.90 5.06 -25.03
N GLU A 420 4.59 3.99 -25.42
CA GLU A 420 3.96 2.71 -25.78
C GLU A 420 3.62 1.89 -24.54
N THR A 421 2.45 1.27 -24.60
CA THR A 421 2.03 0.24 -23.64
C THR A 421 2.60 -1.12 -24.06
N LEU A 422 3.13 -1.87 -23.12
CA LEU A 422 3.66 -3.20 -23.31
C LEU A 422 2.63 -4.28 -22.95
N ALA A 423 2.92 -5.52 -23.33
CA ALA A 423 2.23 -6.68 -22.76
C ALA A 423 2.53 -6.79 -21.26
N ASP A 424 1.57 -7.28 -20.48
CA ASP A 424 1.68 -7.37 -19.02
C ASP A 424 2.93 -8.14 -18.56
N ASP A 425 3.26 -9.23 -19.25
CA ASP A 425 4.44 -10.05 -18.96
C ASP A 425 5.53 -9.88 -20.04
N SER A 426 5.69 -8.64 -20.53
CA SER A 426 6.67 -8.36 -21.57
C SER A 426 8.09 -8.72 -21.11
N ALA A 427 8.76 -9.58 -21.87
CA ALA A 427 10.21 -9.71 -21.75
C ALA A 427 10.89 -8.40 -22.16
N LEU A 428 12.05 -8.13 -21.57
CA LEU A 428 12.95 -7.03 -21.95
C LEU A 428 14.33 -7.62 -22.26
N VAL A 429 14.84 -7.32 -23.44
CA VAL A 429 16.16 -7.82 -23.90
C VAL A 429 16.91 -6.69 -24.59
N GLN A 430 18.21 -6.60 -24.33
CA GLN A 430 19.12 -5.72 -25.05
C GLN A 430 19.88 -6.50 -26.13
N SER A 431 19.94 -5.94 -27.32
CA SER A 431 20.80 -6.43 -28.40
C SER A 431 21.39 -5.25 -29.16
N GLY A 432 22.72 -5.12 -29.10
CA GLY A 432 23.42 -3.93 -29.57
C GLY A 432 23.02 -2.70 -28.74
N ALA A 433 22.65 -1.62 -29.42
CA ALA A 433 22.22 -0.37 -28.80
C ALA A 433 20.70 -0.30 -28.59
N ASP A 434 19.96 -1.31 -29.03
CA ASP A 434 18.50 -1.31 -28.97
C ASP A 434 17.98 -2.24 -27.85
N PHE A 435 16.84 -1.84 -27.28
CA PHE A 435 16.08 -2.61 -26.30
C PHE A 435 14.81 -3.14 -26.96
N PHE A 436 14.51 -4.41 -26.72
CA PHE A 436 13.38 -5.09 -27.34
C PHE A 436 12.40 -5.54 -26.28
N ALA A 437 11.12 -5.19 -26.49
CA ALA A 437 10.01 -5.53 -25.61
C ALA A 437 8.76 -5.88 -26.43
N VAL A 438 7.78 -6.52 -25.79
CA VAL A 438 6.50 -6.87 -26.43
C VAL A 438 5.53 -5.70 -26.28
N VAL A 439 5.24 -5.01 -27.38
CA VAL A 439 4.37 -3.82 -27.44
C VAL A 439 2.94 -4.25 -27.75
N SER A 440 1.97 -3.66 -27.07
CA SER A 440 0.56 -3.75 -27.43
C SER A 440 0.27 -2.81 -28.62
N ASP A 441 -0.31 -3.35 -29.69
CA ASP A 441 -0.56 -2.63 -30.94
C ASP A 441 -1.92 -2.99 -31.52
N ASN A 442 -2.94 -2.14 -31.30
CA ASN A 442 -4.30 -2.30 -31.83
C ASN A 442 -4.93 -3.69 -31.58
N GLY A 443 -4.75 -4.22 -30.38
CA GLY A 443 -5.30 -5.53 -29.97
C GLY A 443 -4.44 -6.72 -30.37
N GLU A 444 -3.29 -6.50 -30.99
CA GLU A 444 -2.23 -7.49 -31.24
C GLU A 444 -0.97 -7.12 -30.43
N TYR A 445 -0.03 -8.04 -30.38
CA TYR A 445 1.26 -7.84 -29.75
C TYR A 445 2.38 -7.98 -30.78
N ARG A 446 3.36 -7.09 -30.70
CA ARG A 446 4.49 -7.02 -31.63
C ARG A 446 5.80 -6.81 -30.88
N ILE A 447 6.91 -7.20 -31.46
CA ILE A 447 8.22 -6.81 -30.91
C ILE A 447 8.48 -5.36 -31.28
N GLY A 448 8.68 -4.50 -30.28
CA GLY A 448 9.13 -3.13 -30.43
C GLY A 448 10.63 -3.01 -30.17
N ALA A 449 11.33 -2.22 -30.99
CA ALA A 449 12.71 -1.83 -30.75
C ALA A 449 12.75 -0.39 -30.24
N PHE A 450 13.39 -0.17 -29.11
CA PHE A 450 13.51 1.11 -28.43
C PHE A 450 14.97 1.53 -28.35
N ASP A 451 15.20 2.83 -28.40
CA ASP A 451 16.51 3.37 -28.04
C ASP A 451 16.64 3.54 -26.50
N GLN A 452 17.82 3.98 -26.06
CA GLN A 452 18.12 4.21 -24.65
C GLN A 452 17.27 5.33 -24.01
N ASN A 453 16.60 6.18 -24.81
CA ASN A 453 15.69 7.23 -24.36
C ASN A 453 14.23 6.77 -24.35
N LEU A 454 13.97 5.47 -24.48
CA LEU A 454 12.65 4.82 -24.54
C LEU A 454 11.81 5.25 -25.74
N THR A 455 12.44 5.75 -26.82
CA THR A 455 11.74 6.09 -28.07
C THR A 455 11.58 4.84 -28.91
N LEU A 456 10.35 4.51 -29.29
CA LEU A 456 10.09 3.41 -30.20
C LEU A 456 10.62 3.74 -31.61
N LYS A 457 11.56 2.95 -32.08
CA LYS A 457 12.19 3.09 -33.40
C LYS A 457 11.42 2.33 -34.48
N ARG A 458 10.94 1.14 -34.17
CA ARG A 458 10.25 0.25 -35.12
C ARG A 458 9.50 -0.87 -34.40
N LYS A 459 8.49 -1.44 -35.07
CA LYS A 459 7.74 -2.63 -34.63
C LYS A 459 7.88 -3.77 -35.62
N SER A 460 7.79 -5.00 -35.14
CA SER A 460 7.77 -6.17 -36.04
C SER A 460 6.49 -6.21 -36.89
N GLN A 461 6.61 -6.69 -38.13
CA GLN A 461 5.46 -6.97 -38.96
C GLN A 461 4.70 -8.20 -38.47
N ILE A 462 5.43 -9.15 -37.88
CA ILE A 462 4.87 -10.39 -37.32
C ILE A 462 4.26 -10.09 -35.95
N ALA A 463 3.01 -10.52 -35.77
CA ALA A 463 2.38 -10.54 -34.45
C ALA A 463 2.93 -11.73 -33.62
N VAL A 464 3.15 -11.48 -32.33
CA VAL A 464 3.72 -12.43 -31.38
C VAL A 464 2.74 -12.72 -30.23
N LYS A 465 2.99 -13.77 -29.47
CA LYS A 465 2.26 -13.98 -28.20
C LYS A 465 2.64 -12.92 -27.16
N PRO A 466 1.70 -12.43 -26.33
CA PRO A 466 2.02 -11.42 -25.31
C PRO A 466 3.08 -11.88 -24.32
N THR A 467 3.14 -13.18 -24.04
CA THR A 467 4.08 -13.80 -23.10
C THR A 467 5.29 -14.42 -23.81
N THR A 468 5.59 -14.04 -25.05
CA THR A 468 6.74 -14.59 -25.75
C THR A 468 8.04 -14.25 -25.03
N ALA A 469 8.88 -15.25 -24.82
CA ALA A 469 10.27 -14.98 -24.48
C ALA A 469 10.95 -14.31 -25.69
N ILE A 470 11.86 -13.38 -25.44
CA ILE A 470 12.73 -12.78 -26.46
C ILE A 470 14.12 -13.30 -26.19
N SER A 471 14.69 -14.07 -27.11
CA SER A 471 16.06 -14.57 -26.98
C SER A 471 16.93 -13.98 -28.07
N ALA A 472 17.93 -13.19 -27.65
CA ALA A 472 18.92 -12.67 -28.59
C ALA A 472 19.84 -13.79 -29.05
N THR A 473 20.01 -13.93 -30.36
CA THR A 473 20.89 -14.90 -31.03
C THR A 473 21.83 -14.19 -31.99
N ASN A 474 22.79 -14.90 -32.52
CA ASN A 474 23.69 -14.38 -33.56
C ASN A 474 22.99 -14.16 -34.93
N LYS A 475 21.74 -14.57 -35.08
CA LYS A 475 20.92 -14.39 -36.30
C LYS A 475 19.80 -13.40 -36.15
N GLY A 476 19.52 -12.94 -34.91
CA GLY A 476 18.42 -12.06 -34.60
C GLY A 476 17.74 -12.43 -33.30
N LEU A 477 16.48 -12.05 -33.13
CA LEU A 477 15.67 -12.32 -31.96
C LEU A 477 14.79 -13.56 -32.22
N MET A 478 14.93 -14.58 -31.43
CA MET A 478 13.99 -15.71 -31.44
C MET A 478 12.80 -15.39 -30.54
N VAL A 479 11.61 -15.51 -31.11
CA VAL A 479 10.33 -15.21 -30.44
C VAL A 479 9.29 -16.26 -30.82
N THR A 480 8.14 -16.28 -30.14
CA THR A 480 6.99 -17.12 -30.47
C THR A 480 5.94 -16.24 -31.17
N ASP A 481 5.60 -16.57 -32.41
CA ASP A 481 4.57 -15.86 -33.15
C ASP A 481 3.14 -16.09 -32.57
N LYS A 482 2.16 -15.39 -33.12
CA LYS A 482 0.75 -15.49 -32.68
C LYS A 482 0.20 -16.92 -32.78
N SER A 483 0.69 -17.72 -33.73
CA SER A 483 0.28 -19.12 -33.91
C SER A 483 0.91 -20.08 -32.91
N GLY A 484 1.94 -19.66 -32.19
CA GLY A 484 2.69 -20.48 -31.26
C GLY A 484 3.98 -21.07 -31.86
N SER A 485 4.35 -20.67 -33.07
CA SER A 485 5.55 -21.17 -33.75
C SER A 485 6.78 -20.33 -33.41
N PRO A 486 7.97 -20.92 -33.24
CA PRO A 486 9.20 -20.15 -33.07
C PRO A 486 9.57 -19.43 -34.39
N VAL A 487 9.94 -18.18 -34.28
CA VAL A 487 10.35 -17.33 -35.41
C VAL A 487 11.62 -16.55 -35.03
N ILE A 488 12.54 -16.40 -35.97
CA ILE A 488 13.68 -15.49 -35.83
C ILE A 488 13.37 -14.20 -36.60
N ILE A 489 13.46 -13.07 -35.87
CA ILE A 489 13.25 -11.73 -36.38
C ILE A 489 14.59 -11.03 -36.45
N ARG A 490 14.93 -10.39 -37.59
CA ARG A 490 16.18 -9.60 -37.75
C ARG A 490 16.14 -8.39 -36.82
N THR A 491 17.22 -8.08 -36.15
CA THR A 491 17.30 -6.89 -35.27
C THR A 491 17.31 -5.57 -36.06
N SER A 492 17.71 -5.58 -37.32
CA SER A 492 17.87 -4.39 -38.16
C SER A 492 16.52 -3.74 -38.55
N ASP A 493 15.54 -4.55 -38.93
CA ASP A 493 14.26 -4.10 -39.48
C ASP A 493 13.05 -4.75 -38.83
N LEU A 494 13.25 -5.71 -37.93
CA LEU A 494 12.22 -6.54 -37.28
C LEU A 494 11.37 -7.36 -38.26
N GLY A 495 11.89 -7.63 -39.46
CA GLY A 495 11.32 -8.56 -40.42
C GLY A 495 11.71 -10.02 -40.09
N SER A 496 10.91 -10.99 -40.59
CA SER A 496 11.24 -12.41 -40.44
C SER A 496 12.51 -12.76 -41.19
N LEU A 497 13.37 -13.58 -40.58
CA LEU A 497 14.58 -14.09 -41.24
C LEU A 497 14.22 -14.92 -42.48
N TRP A 498 13.04 -15.53 -42.50
CA TRP A 498 12.57 -16.39 -43.60
C TRP A 498 11.49 -15.73 -44.48
N GLU A 499 11.41 -14.41 -44.48
CA GLU A 499 10.52 -13.66 -45.37
C GLU A 499 10.93 -13.88 -46.82
N GLY A 500 10.03 -14.46 -47.64
CA GLY A 500 10.30 -14.80 -49.04
C GLY A 500 10.95 -16.18 -49.28
N THR A 501 11.21 -16.97 -48.25
CA THR A 501 11.65 -18.36 -48.39
C THR A 501 10.57 -19.34 -47.92
N GLU A 502 10.29 -20.38 -48.72
CA GLU A 502 9.38 -21.45 -48.27
C GLU A 502 10.02 -22.17 -47.07
N ARG A 503 9.29 -22.23 -45.97
CA ARG A 503 9.64 -23.08 -44.83
C ARG A 503 9.53 -24.52 -45.29
N THR A 504 10.63 -25.26 -45.39
CA THR A 504 10.58 -26.70 -45.45
C THR A 504 10.04 -27.24 -44.14
N SER A 505 8.86 -27.88 -44.20
CA SER A 505 8.14 -28.40 -43.06
C SER A 505 8.76 -29.69 -42.52
N GLU A 506 9.97 -29.67 -42.03
CA GLU A 506 10.45 -30.70 -41.11
C GLU A 506 10.28 -30.17 -39.68
N SER A 507 9.12 -30.52 -39.10
CA SER A 507 8.88 -30.29 -37.70
C SER A 507 9.80 -31.16 -36.86
N ALA A 508 10.81 -30.56 -36.26
CA ALA A 508 11.47 -31.18 -35.12
C ALA A 508 10.45 -31.26 -33.99
N THR A 509 9.84 -32.40 -33.77
CA THR A 509 9.13 -32.73 -32.53
C THR A 509 10.17 -32.74 -31.42
N VAL A 510 10.15 -31.73 -30.56
CA VAL A 510 10.87 -31.75 -29.29
C VAL A 510 10.10 -32.70 -28.39
N ASP A 511 10.55 -33.93 -28.26
CA ASP A 511 10.06 -34.85 -27.25
C ASP A 511 10.45 -34.28 -25.88
N ALA A 512 9.48 -33.72 -25.19
CA ALA A 512 9.61 -33.42 -23.78
C ALA A 512 9.60 -34.74 -23.01
N LYS A 513 10.76 -35.14 -22.50
CA LYS A 513 10.89 -36.16 -21.46
C LYS A 513 10.90 -35.51 -20.09
#